data_e8ab7176b07a2a8024d63f06eaffde54
#
_entry.id   e8ab7176b07a2a8024d63f06eaffde54
#
_cell.length_a   1.000
_cell.length_b   1.000
_cell.length_c   1.000
_cell.angle_alpha   90.00
_cell.angle_beta   90.00
_cell.angle_gamma   90.00
#
_symmetry.space_group_name_H-M   'P 1'
#
loop_
_entity.id
_entity.type
_entity.pdbx_description
1 polymer ?
#
loop_
_entity_poly.entity_id
_entity_poly.type
_entity_poly.pdbx_seq_one_letter_code
_entity_poly.pdbx_strand_id
1 'polypeptide(L)'
;MKILCIAALLILCGVALTAVGKSKTLQESTSKPAAQQDDIPRSIADSISGTLQFAEGNFLGVAEAMPENKYSFVPTGGKFDDVRNFGEQVKHVACAQFAFFNEFEGKKPPEDCEKGGHEPAKTKPELIKYLKDSFNYSNHVLATLTANNALERVEGRYAGPNTKLGISVVAVWHITDHYGQLVEYLRMNGIVPPMTQKYRLKSGD
;
A
#
# COMPACT_ATOMS: atom_id res chain seq x y z
N MET A 1 65.39 13.35 34.88
CA MET A 1 66.10 14.59 35.34
C MET A 1 65.01 15.57 35.74
N LYS A 2 64.82 15.66 37.01
CA LYS A 2 64.78 16.94 37.82
C LYS A 2 63.60 17.85 37.46
N ILE A 3 62.75 18.31 38.27
CA ILE A 3 62.66 18.71 39.68
C ILE A 3 61.49 19.70 39.70
N LEU A 4 60.53 19.60 40.48
CA LEU A 4 60.21 20.06 41.82
C LEU A 4 59.37 21.35 41.86
N CYS A 5 58.27 21.25 42.54
CA CYS A 5 57.82 22.08 43.69
C CYS A 5 57.43 23.53 43.37
N ILE A 6 56.47 24.15 43.93
CA ILE A 6 56.11 24.32 45.34
C ILE A 6 54.71 24.95 45.45
N ALA A 7 54.03 24.57 46.48
CA ALA A 7 52.81 25.06 47.05
C ALA A 7 52.85 26.56 47.48
N ALA A 8 51.69 27.19 47.50
CA ALA A 8 51.39 28.17 48.57
C ALA A 8 49.87 28.35 48.70
N LEU A 9 49.42 28.01 49.78
CA LEU A 9 48.27 28.26 50.61
C LEU A 9 48.03 29.76 50.83
N LEU A 10 46.80 30.25 50.76
CA LEU A 10 46.26 31.28 51.63
C LEU A 10 44.72 31.25 51.66
N ILE A 11 44.25 31.23 52.84
CA ILE A 11 42.92 31.30 53.42
C ILE A 11 42.46 32.77 53.42
N LEU A 12 41.16 33.02 53.18
CA LEU A 12 40.28 33.87 53.99
C LEU A 12 38.91 33.97 53.39
N CYS A 13 37.94 33.38 54.01
CA CYS A 13 36.92 33.99 54.89
C CYS A 13 35.92 34.93 54.18
N GLY A 14 34.69 34.51 54.14
CA GLY A 14 33.67 35.49 54.44
C GLY A 14 32.40 35.49 53.55
N VAL A 15 31.34 35.19 54.23
CA VAL A 15 29.97 35.67 54.06
C VAL A 15 29.02 34.82 53.23
N ALA A 16 28.19 34.12 53.93
CA ALA A 16 26.94 33.50 53.49
C ALA A 16 25.95 34.54 52.99
N LEU A 17 25.39 34.29 51.80
CA LEU A 17 24.09 34.85 51.43
C LEU A 17 23.25 33.71 50.90
N THR A 18 22.28 33.32 51.67
CA THR A 18 21.24 32.35 51.35
C THR A 18 20.28 33.00 50.33
N ALA A 19 20.36 32.58 49.05
CA ALA A 19 19.32 32.81 48.12
C ALA A 19 18.64 31.46 47.81
N VAL A 20 17.47 31.25 48.41
CA VAL A 20 16.56 30.18 48.08
C VAL A 20 16.00 30.44 46.71
N GLY A 21 16.70 29.98 45.68
CA GLY A 21 16.19 29.92 44.31
C GLY A 21 15.40 28.62 44.13
N LYS A 22 14.08 28.73 44.07
CA LYS A 22 13.22 27.64 43.62
C LYS A 22 13.63 27.24 42.20
N SER A 23 14.40 26.18 42.06
CA SER A 23 14.64 25.53 40.79
C SER A 23 13.31 24.91 40.35
N LYS A 24 12.62 25.57 39.40
CA LYS A 24 11.58 24.93 38.59
C LYS A 24 12.28 23.96 37.65
N THR A 25 12.34 22.70 38.02
CA THR A 25 12.59 21.63 37.09
C THR A 25 11.49 21.68 36.03
N LEU A 26 11.84 22.17 34.85
CA LEU A 26 11.09 21.96 33.64
C LEU A 26 11.16 20.47 33.36
N GLN A 27 10.14 19.75 33.81
CA GLN A 27 9.88 18.38 33.43
C GLN A 27 9.32 18.46 31.99
N GLU A 28 10.23 18.35 31.03
CA GLU A 28 9.90 18.23 29.64
C GLU A 28 9.20 16.88 29.45
N SER A 29 7.87 16.94 29.57
CA SER A 29 6.99 15.81 29.29
C SER A 29 7.02 15.59 27.78
N THR A 30 7.96 14.81 27.28
CA THR A 30 7.91 14.23 25.95
C THR A 30 6.93 13.06 25.93
N SER A 31 5.67 13.32 26.24
CA SER A 31 4.60 12.41 25.92
C SER A 31 4.28 12.56 24.44
N LYS A 32 4.83 11.69 23.61
CA LYS A 32 4.37 11.46 22.24
C LYS A 32 2.86 11.19 22.32
N PRO A 33 2.04 11.88 21.50
CA PRO A 33 0.61 11.70 21.56
C PRO A 33 0.24 10.22 21.38
N ALA A 34 -0.56 9.67 22.27
CA ALA A 34 -0.98 8.26 22.27
C ALA A 34 -1.73 7.82 21.00
N ALA A 35 -2.19 8.78 20.17
CA ALA A 35 -2.89 8.53 18.89
C ALA A 35 -2.01 7.91 17.79
N GLN A 36 -0.68 7.89 17.91
CA GLN A 36 0.21 7.33 16.89
C GLN A 36 0.54 5.85 17.11
N GLN A 37 0.11 5.26 18.22
CA GLN A 37 0.42 3.87 18.57
C GLN A 37 -0.62 2.88 18.05
N ASP A 38 -1.81 3.34 17.67
CA ASP A 38 -2.91 2.49 17.19
C ASP A 38 -2.87 2.22 15.67
N ASP A 39 -2.07 2.97 14.91
CA ASP A 39 -1.96 2.83 13.45
C ASP A 39 -0.92 1.80 12.98
N ILE A 40 -0.19 1.18 13.90
CA ILE A 40 0.81 0.16 13.55
C ILE A 40 0.11 -1.21 13.39
N PRO A 41 0.30 -1.89 12.25
CA PRO A 41 -0.25 -3.22 12.03
C PRO A 41 0.15 -4.19 13.15
N ARG A 42 -0.82 -4.92 13.70
CA ARG A 42 -0.60 -5.83 14.82
C ARG A 42 -0.56 -7.30 14.41
N SER A 43 -0.85 -7.59 13.16
CA SER A 43 -0.83 -8.94 12.59
C SER A 43 -0.23 -8.95 11.18
N ILE A 44 0.08 -10.14 10.68
CA ILE A 44 0.49 -10.33 9.27
C ILE A 44 -0.66 -9.90 8.35
N ALA A 45 -1.89 -10.27 8.69
CA ALA A 45 -3.07 -9.87 7.91
C ALA A 45 -3.21 -8.35 7.84
N ASP A 46 -3.10 -7.63 8.98
CA ASP A 46 -3.20 -6.17 9.01
C ASP A 46 -2.11 -5.51 8.14
N SER A 47 -0.88 -6.02 8.20
CA SER A 47 0.25 -5.49 7.43
C SER A 47 0.02 -5.61 5.92
N ILE A 48 -0.46 -6.77 5.46
CA ILE A 48 -0.77 -6.99 4.04
C ILE A 48 -2.05 -6.26 3.64
N SER A 49 -3.10 -6.29 4.47
CA SER A 49 -4.37 -5.60 4.19
C SER A 49 -4.18 -4.10 3.98
N GLY A 50 -3.38 -3.44 4.82
CA GLY A 50 -3.09 -2.02 4.64
C GLY A 50 -2.44 -1.71 3.28
N THR A 51 -1.48 -2.56 2.86
CA THR A 51 -0.82 -2.41 1.56
C THR A 51 -1.75 -2.75 0.40
N LEU A 52 -2.54 -3.82 0.54
CA LEU A 52 -3.52 -4.23 -0.46
C LEU A 52 -4.58 -3.14 -0.69
N GLN A 53 -5.20 -2.64 0.38
CA GLN A 53 -6.20 -1.57 0.30
C GLN A 53 -5.65 -0.28 -0.30
N PHE A 54 -4.38 0.05 -0.02
CA PHE A 54 -3.72 1.18 -0.66
C PHE A 54 -3.58 0.97 -2.17
N ALA A 55 -3.15 -0.22 -2.62
CA ALA A 55 -3.05 -0.56 -4.04
C ALA A 55 -4.43 -0.56 -4.72
N GLU A 56 -5.43 -1.19 -4.09
CA GLU A 56 -6.82 -1.23 -4.55
C GLU A 56 -7.44 0.16 -4.73
N GLY A 57 -7.28 1.02 -3.72
CA GLY A 57 -7.79 2.40 -3.78
C GLY A 57 -7.16 3.21 -4.91
N ASN A 58 -5.86 3.06 -5.14
CA ASN A 58 -5.16 3.73 -6.24
C ASN A 58 -5.61 3.20 -7.60
N PHE A 59 -5.74 1.88 -7.75
CA PHE A 59 -6.18 1.26 -8.99
C PHE A 59 -7.64 1.63 -9.31
N LEU A 60 -8.53 1.57 -8.33
CA LEU A 60 -9.92 2.00 -8.46
C LEU A 60 -10.02 3.48 -8.88
N GLY A 61 -9.22 4.36 -8.26
CA GLY A 61 -9.17 5.77 -8.62
C GLY A 61 -8.78 6.00 -10.08
N VAL A 62 -7.81 5.25 -10.60
CA VAL A 62 -7.42 5.29 -12.01
C VAL A 62 -8.53 4.77 -12.91
N ALA A 63 -9.15 3.64 -12.55
CA ALA A 63 -10.28 3.09 -13.31
C ALA A 63 -11.45 4.08 -13.36
N GLU A 64 -11.79 4.73 -12.25
CA GLU A 64 -12.87 5.73 -12.20
C GLU A 64 -12.54 7.02 -12.97
N ALA A 65 -11.26 7.42 -13.06
CA ALA A 65 -10.84 8.65 -13.73
C ALA A 65 -10.95 8.59 -15.26
N MET A 66 -10.83 7.42 -15.89
CA MET A 66 -10.95 7.27 -17.33
C MET A 66 -12.42 7.44 -17.77
N PRO A 67 -12.73 8.35 -18.73
CA PRO A 67 -14.06 8.44 -19.33
C PRO A 67 -14.48 7.12 -19.98
N GLU A 68 -15.77 6.78 -19.91
CA GLU A 68 -16.29 5.52 -20.44
C GLU A 68 -15.99 5.33 -21.94
N ASN A 69 -16.15 6.38 -22.74
CA ASN A 69 -15.85 6.36 -24.18
C ASN A 69 -14.37 6.14 -24.51
N LYS A 70 -13.50 6.11 -23.50
CA LYS A 70 -12.06 5.83 -23.62
C LYS A 70 -11.65 4.48 -23.00
N TYR A 71 -12.60 3.69 -22.57
CA TYR A 71 -12.29 2.35 -22.03
C TYR A 71 -11.73 1.37 -23.08
N SER A 72 -11.97 1.62 -24.35
CA SER A 72 -11.38 0.89 -25.48
C SER A 72 -9.99 1.41 -25.89
N PHE A 73 -9.43 2.39 -25.19
CA PHE A 73 -8.13 2.96 -25.54
C PHE A 73 -7.00 1.93 -25.42
N VAL A 74 -6.16 1.89 -26.45
CA VAL A 74 -4.90 1.14 -26.53
C VAL A 74 -3.80 2.15 -26.89
N PRO A 75 -2.58 2.08 -26.28
CA PRO A 75 -1.44 2.89 -26.72
C PRO A 75 -1.09 2.65 -28.19
N THR A 76 -0.68 3.70 -28.91
CA THR A 76 -0.38 3.63 -30.36
C THR A 76 1.01 4.10 -30.74
N GLY A 77 1.74 4.72 -29.83
CA GLY A 77 3.06 5.33 -30.11
C GLY A 77 4.26 4.39 -29.98
N GLY A 78 4.11 3.08 -30.19
CA GLY A 78 5.18 2.09 -30.01
C GLY A 78 4.76 0.70 -30.45
N LYS A 79 5.42 -0.35 -29.91
CA LYS A 79 5.01 -1.75 -30.10
C LYS A 79 4.02 -2.12 -29.01
N PHE A 80 2.74 -2.03 -29.33
CA PHE A 80 1.63 -2.35 -28.43
C PHE A 80 0.70 -3.40 -29.04
N ASP A 81 1.25 -4.24 -29.93
CA ASP A 81 0.52 -5.39 -30.44
C ASP A 81 0.18 -6.33 -29.26
N ASP A 82 -1.04 -6.80 -29.23
CA ASP A 82 -1.56 -7.76 -28.22
C ASP A 82 -1.67 -7.23 -26.78
N VAL A 83 -1.50 -5.93 -26.53
CA VAL A 83 -1.76 -5.38 -25.20
C VAL A 83 -3.27 -5.23 -24.95
N ARG A 84 -3.68 -5.32 -23.69
CA ARG A 84 -5.05 -5.08 -23.28
C ARG A 84 -5.41 -3.59 -23.43
N ASN A 85 -6.62 -3.31 -23.88
CA ASN A 85 -7.18 -1.98 -23.77
C ASN A 85 -7.46 -1.64 -22.29
N PHE A 86 -7.80 -0.37 -22.01
CA PHE A 86 -8.01 0.10 -20.64
C PHE A 86 -9.06 -0.72 -19.87
N GLY A 87 -10.22 -0.97 -20.47
CA GLY A 87 -11.30 -1.76 -19.83
C GLY A 87 -10.93 -3.22 -19.62
N GLU A 88 -10.18 -3.81 -20.56
CA GLU A 88 -9.66 -5.18 -20.43
C GLU A 88 -8.64 -5.29 -19.30
N GLN A 89 -7.80 -4.27 -19.07
CA GLN A 89 -6.91 -4.23 -17.91
C GLN A 89 -7.70 -4.22 -16.59
N VAL A 90 -8.73 -3.37 -16.50
CA VAL A 90 -9.59 -3.31 -15.31
C VAL A 90 -10.26 -4.66 -15.05
N LYS A 91 -10.78 -5.28 -16.10
CA LYS A 91 -11.44 -6.60 -16.03
C LYS A 91 -10.47 -7.71 -15.63
N HIS A 92 -9.26 -7.69 -16.20
CA HIS A 92 -8.22 -8.65 -15.90
C HIS A 92 -7.81 -8.60 -14.42
N VAL A 93 -7.56 -7.41 -13.88
CA VAL A 93 -7.20 -7.24 -12.47
C VAL A 93 -8.31 -7.74 -11.55
N ALA A 94 -9.58 -7.44 -11.84
CA ALA A 94 -10.71 -7.95 -11.06
C ALA A 94 -10.75 -9.49 -11.05
N CYS A 95 -10.62 -10.12 -12.22
CA CYS A 95 -10.59 -11.56 -12.33
C CYS A 95 -9.41 -12.18 -11.58
N ALA A 96 -8.21 -11.60 -11.71
CA ALA A 96 -7.01 -12.09 -11.07
C ALA A 96 -7.11 -12.04 -9.53
N GLN A 97 -7.74 -10.99 -8.97
CA GLN A 97 -7.98 -10.93 -7.54
C GLN A 97 -8.89 -12.07 -7.06
N PHE A 98 -9.98 -12.35 -7.75
CA PHE A 98 -10.79 -13.53 -7.46
C PHE A 98 -9.97 -14.82 -7.59
N ALA A 99 -9.14 -14.94 -8.62
CA ALA A 99 -8.33 -16.14 -8.84
C ALA A 99 -7.35 -16.40 -7.71
N PHE A 100 -6.55 -15.40 -7.30
CA PHE A 100 -5.57 -15.53 -6.24
C PHE A 100 -6.22 -15.90 -4.90
N PHE A 101 -7.34 -15.28 -4.55
CA PHE A 101 -7.97 -15.54 -3.26
C PHE A 101 -8.88 -16.76 -3.26
N ASN A 102 -9.39 -17.21 -4.41
CA ASN A 102 -9.97 -18.55 -4.52
C ASN A 102 -8.91 -19.64 -4.28
N GLU A 103 -7.73 -19.52 -4.90
CA GLU A 103 -6.64 -20.46 -4.69
C GLU A 103 -6.12 -20.41 -3.24
N PHE A 104 -6.07 -19.22 -2.61
CA PHE A 104 -5.77 -19.08 -1.19
C PHE A 104 -6.68 -19.92 -0.28
N GLU A 105 -7.98 -20.00 -0.63
CA GLU A 105 -8.97 -20.80 0.09
C GLU A 105 -9.02 -22.26 -0.39
N GLY A 106 -8.21 -22.67 -1.37
CA GLY A 106 -8.28 -24.00 -1.99
C GLY A 106 -9.50 -24.20 -2.88
N LYS A 107 -10.12 -23.12 -3.35
CA LYS A 107 -11.25 -23.14 -4.28
C LYS A 107 -10.78 -23.06 -5.72
N LYS A 108 -11.63 -23.56 -6.65
CA LYS A 108 -11.36 -23.41 -8.08
C LYS A 108 -11.43 -21.94 -8.47
N PRO A 109 -10.35 -21.38 -9.09
CA PRO A 109 -10.35 -20.01 -9.55
C PRO A 109 -11.25 -19.83 -10.79
N PRO A 110 -11.63 -18.59 -11.15
CA PRO A 110 -12.23 -18.29 -12.43
C PRO A 110 -11.32 -18.74 -13.59
N GLU A 111 -11.90 -19.11 -14.70
CA GLU A 111 -11.17 -19.48 -15.92
C GLU A 111 -10.87 -18.23 -16.75
N ASP A 112 -9.81 -18.30 -17.57
CA ASP A 112 -9.43 -17.29 -18.56
C ASP A 112 -9.23 -15.87 -18.02
N CYS A 113 -8.70 -15.71 -16.78
CA CYS A 113 -8.42 -14.39 -16.21
C CYS A 113 -7.43 -13.58 -17.06
N GLU A 114 -6.60 -14.22 -17.89
CA GLU A 114 -5.79 -13.51 -18.89
C GLU A 114 -6.63 -12.69 -19.85
N LYS A 115 -7.86 -13.14 -20.12
CA LYS A 115 -8.88 -12.44 -20.94
C LYS A 115 -9.95 -11.74 -20.09
N GLY A 116 -9.72 -11.62 -18.77
CA GLY A 116 -10.66 -11.02 -17.82
C GLY A 116 -11.77 -11.95 -17.33
N GLY A 117 -11.66 -13.27 -17.59
CA GLY A 117 -12.63 -14.26 -17.16
C GLY A 117 -13.94 -14.24 -17.93
N HIS A 118 -14.89 -15.06 -17.49
CA HIS A 118 -16.23 -15.19 -18.10
C HIS A 118 -17.25 -14.16 -17.59
N GLU A 119 -16.81 -13.19 -16.75
CA GLU A 119 -17.69 -12.12 -16.26
C GLU A 119 -18.27 -11.33 -17.44
N PRO A 120 -19.61 -11.15 -17.53
CA PRO A 120 -20.25 -10.47 -18.65
C PRO A 120 -20.05 -8.95 -18.66
N ALA A 121 -19.47 -8.35 -17.61
CA ALA A 121 -19.23 -6.92 -17.48
C ALA A 121 -18.54 -6.34 -18.74
N LYS A 122 -19.15 -5.30 -19.35
CA LYS A 122 -18.67 -4.64 -20.56
C LYS A 122 -18.65 -3.13 -20.46
N THR A 123 -19.59 -2.55 -19.73
CA THR A 123 -19.67 -1.10 -19.52
C THR A 123 -18.76 -0.69 -18.34
N LYS A 124 -18.37 0.60 -18.31
CA LYS A 124 -17.59 1.11 -17.20
C LYS A 124 -18.24 0.86 -15.83
N PRO A 125 -19.54 1.13 -15.60
CA PRO A 125 -20.18 0.84 -14.31
C PRO A 125 -20.12 -0.64 -13.92
N GLU A 126 -20.32 -1.55 -14.87
CA GLU A 126 -20.24 -2.99 -14.63
C GLU A 126 -18.81 -3.42 -14.28
N LEU A 127 -17.81 -2.93 -15.00
CA LEU A 127 -16.41 -3.22 -14.73
C LEU A 127 -15.95 -2.67 -13.38
N ILE A 128 -16.36 -1.46 -13.02
CA ILE A 128 -16.09 -0.88 -11.71
C ILE A 128 -16.77 -1.70 -10.59
N LYS A 129 -17.99 -2.16 -10.82
CA LYS A 129 -18.66 -3.04 -9.86
C LYS A 129 -17.90 -4.35 -9.68
N TYR A 130 -17.55 -5.01 -10.78
CA TYR A 130 -16.79 -6.27 -10.76
C TYR A 130 -15.45 -6.12 -10.03
N LEU A 131 -14.74 -5.01 -10.28
CA LEU A 131 -13.50 -4.66 -9.59
C LEU A 131 -13.72 -4.49 -8.07
N LYS A 132 -14.74 -3.72 -7.66
CA LYS A 132 -15.08 -3.53 -6.24
C LYS A 132 -15.45 -4.84 -5.55
N ASP A 133 -16.21 -5.69 -6.23
CA ASP A 133 -16.60 -7.00 -5.70
C ASP A 133 -15.36 -7.89 -5.50
N SER A 134 -14.40 -7.87 -6.44
CA SER A 134 -13.16 -8.63 -6.30
C SER A 134 -12.30 -8.15 -5.14
N PHE A 135 -12.20 -6.84 -4.92
CA PHE A 135 -11.47 -6.24 -3.81
C PHE A 135 -12.12 -6.57 -2.46
N ASN A 136 -13.45 -6.48 -2.37
CA ASN A 136 -14.18 -6.87 -1.17
C ASN A 136 -13.93 -8.34 -0.82
N TYR A 137 -13.96 -9.23 -1.82
CA TYR A 137 -13.66 -10.64 -1.63
C TYR A 137 -12.22 -10.86 -1.16
N SER A 138 -11.25 -10.23 -1.82
CA SER A 138 -9.84 -10.31 -1.47
C SER A 138 -9.59 -9.91 -0.02
N ASN A 139 -10.14 -8.79 0.42
CA ASN A 139 -10.00 -8.30 1.80
C ASN A 139 -10.65 -9.23 2.82
N HIS A 140 -11.83 -9.81 2.47
CA HIS A 140 -12.50 -10.78 3.33
C HIS A 140 -11.65 -12.03 3.54
N VAL A 141 -11.13 -12.60 2.47
CA VAL A 141 -10.30 -13.81 2.54
C VAL A 141 -8.96 -13.53 3.24
N LEU A 142 -8.33 -12.39 2.92
CA LEU A 142 -7.06 -12.01 3.54
C LEU A 142 -7.17 -11.85 5.07
N ALA A 143 -8.32 -11.41 5.58
CA ALA A 143 -8.55 -11.30 7.02
C ALA A 143 -8.43 -12.65 7.77
N THR A 144 -8.47 -13.77 7.06
CA THR A 144 -8.26 -15.12 7.63
C THR A 144 -6.78 -15.52 7.76
N LEU A 145 -5.85 -14.68 7.25
CA LEU A 145 -4.42 -14.92 7.31
C LEU A 145 -3.91 -14.73 8.74
N THR A 146 -3.18 -15.70 9.26
CA THR A 146 -2.60 -15.71 10.61
C THR A 146 -1.15 -16.17 10.57
N ALA A 147 -0.41 -15.98 11.66
CA ALA A 147 0.94 -16.52 11.79
C ALA A 147 0.97 -18.06 11.65
N ASN A 148 -0.10 -18.74 12.05
CA ASN A 148 -0.17 -20.21 12.01
C ASN A 148 -0.39 -20.75 10.60
N ASN A 149 -1.12 -20.02 9.72
CA ASN A 149 -1.44 -20.48 8.37
C ASN A 149 -0.67 -19.76 7.25
N ALA A 150 0.13 -18.73 7.57
CA ALA A 150 0.81 -17.91 6.59
C ALA A 150 1.71 -18.72 5.62
N LEU A 151 2.32 -19.78 6.10
CA LEU A 151 3.19 -20.66 5.31
C LEU A 151 2.48 -21.93 4.81
N GLU A 152 1.18 -22.05 5.02
CA GLU A 152 0.41 -23.13 4.39
C GLU A 152 0.52 -23.04 2.87
N ARG A 153 0.73 -24.23 2.26
CA ARG A 153 0.91 -24.37 0.82
C ARG A 153 -0.38 -24.01 0.08
N VAL A 154 -0.22 -23.23 -0.95
CA VAL A 154 -1.27 -22.94 -1.94
C VAL A 154 -0.80 -23.48 -3.29
N GLU A 155 -1.67 -24.22 -3.95
CA GLU A 155 -1.44 -24.71 -5.30
C GLU A 155 -2.58 -24.27 -6.21
N GLY A 156 -2.23 -23.85 -7.40
CA GLY A 156 -3.19 -23.44 -8.38
C GLY A 156 -2.55 -22.93 -9.66
N ARG A 157 -3.40 -22.64 -10.64
CA ARG A 157 -2.96 -22.16 -11.97
C ARG A 157 -2.31 -20.78 -11.89
N TYR A 158 -2.79 -19.92 -10.99
CA TYR A 158 -2.36 -18.53 -10.87
C TYR A 158 -1.37 -18.32 -9.74
N ALA A 159 -1.51 -19.09 -8.66
CA ALA A 159 -0.57 -19.04 -7.53
C ALA A 159 0.75 -19.75 -7.85
N GLY A 160 0.71 -20.81 -8.69
CA GLY A 160 1.82 -21.74 -8.77
C GLY A 160 2.08 -22.42 -7.42
N PRO A 161 3.25 -23.05 -7.21
CA PRO A 161 3.66 -23.49 -5.88
C PRO A 161 4.00 -22.30 -5.01
N ASN A 162 3.13 -21.95 -4.06
CA ASN A 162 3.22 -20.75 -3.21
C ASN A 162 2.74 -21.05 -1.79
N THR A 163 2.69 -20.03 -0.96
CA THR A 163 2.09 -20.03 0.37
C THR A 163 0.97 -19.00 0.44
N LYS A 164 0.11 -19.08 1.46
CA LYS A 164 -0.95 -18.07 1.68
C LYS A 164 -0.39 -16.66 1.80
N LEU A 165 0.70 -16.47 2.52
CA LEU A 165 1.39 -15.18 2.57
C LEU A 165 1.95 -14.79 1.19
N GLY A 166 2.59 -15.73 0.50
CA GLY A 166 3.21 -15.47 -0.79
C GLY A 166 2.19 -15.04 -1.85
N ILE A 167 1.05 -15.72 -1.97
CA ILE A 167 0.00 -15.32 -2.93
C ILE A 167 -0.65 -13.98 -2.55
N SER A 168 -0.74 -13.65 -1.26
CA SER A 168 -1.20 -12.34 -0.80
C SER A 168 -0.26 -11.21 -1.27
N VAL A 169 1.06 -11.45 -1.25
CA VAL A 169 2.06 -10.51 -1.77
C VAL A 169 1.95 -10.41 -3.31
N VAL A 170 1.76 -11.53 -4.00
CA VAL A 170 1.52 -11.55 -5.46
C VAL A 170 0.29 -10.72 -5.83
N ALA A 171 -0.79 -10.81 -5.06
CA ALA A 171 -2.01 -10.03 -5.30
C ALA A 171 -1.74 -8.51 -5.22
N VAL A 172 -0.97 -8.05 -4.25
CA VAL A 172 -0.56 -6.64 -4.13
C VAL A 172 0.32 -6.23 -5.31
N TRP A 173 1.34 -7.04 -5.63
CA TRP A 173 2.25 -6.77 -6.74
C TRP A 173 1.49 -6.67 -8.07
N HIS A 174 0.58 -7.58 -8.34
CA HIS A 174 -0.21 -7.62 -9.57
C HIS A 174 -1.05 -6.34 -9.77
N ILE A 175 -1.74 -5.87 -8.72
CA ILE A 175 -2.48 -4.61 -8.78
C ILE A 175 -1.53 -3.44 -9.09
N THR A 176 -0.36 -3.38 -8.44
CA THR A 176 0.57 -2.25 -8.58
C THR A 176 1.25 -2.23 -9.96
N ASP A 177 1.52 -3.40 -10.54
CA ASP A 177 2.03 -3.51 -11.91
C ASP A 177 1.03 -2.95 -12.93
N HIS A 178 -0.22 -3.39 -12.87
CA HIS A 178 -1.28 -2.89 -13.74
C HIS A 178 -1.68 -1.44 -13.44
N TYR A 179 -1.57 -0.99 -12.19
CA TYR A 179 -1.76 0.42 -11.84
C TYR A 179 -0.78 1.32 -12.60
N GLY A 180 0.51 0.94 -12.63
CA GLY A 180 1.52 1.71 -13.38
C GLY A 180 1.18 1.82 -14.86
N GLN A 181 0.73 0.74 -15.49
CA GLN A 181 0.31 0.73 -16.89
C GLN A 181 -0.90 1.65 -17.13
N LEU A 182 -1.94 1.58 -16.28
CA LEU A 182 -3.12 2.43 -16.42
C LEU A 182 -2.85 3.91 -16.13
N VAL A 183 -1.90 4.23 -15.28
CA VAL A 183 -1.42 5.61 -15.06
C VAL A 183 -0.89 6.19 -16.37
N GLU A 184 -0.11 5.42 -17.15
CA GLU A 184 0.37 5.89 -18.45
C GLU A 184 -0.76 6.01 -19.47
N TYR A 185 -1.74 5.09 -19.48
CA TYR A 185 -2.92 5.21 -20.33
C TYR A 185 -3.72 6.49 -20.04
N LEU A 186 -3.89 6.88 -18.77
CA LEU A 186 -4.51 8.16 -18.42
C LEU A 186 -3.72 9.34 -18.99
N ARG A 187 -2.39 9.36 -18.80
CA ARG A 187 -1.52 10.44 -19.28
C ARG A 187 -1.56 10.58 -20.80
N MET A 188 -1.55 9.47 -21.54
CA MET A 188 -1.69 9.47 -22.99
C MET A 188 -3.03 10.04 -23.45
N ASN A 189 -4.05 10.01 -22.58
CA ASN A 189 -5.36 10.62 -22.82
C ASN A 189 -5.50 12.04 -22.25
N GLY A 190 -4.41 12.67 -21.80
CA GLY A 190 -4.41 14.02 -21.24
C GLY A 190 -5.01 14.10 -19.83
N ILE A 191 -5.15 12.98 -19.14
CA ILE A 191 -5.75 12.91 -17.80
C ILE A 191 -4.64 12.81 -16.75
N VAL A 192 -4.64 13.75 -15.80
CA VAL A 192 -3.72 13.68 -14.65
C VAL A 192 -4.20 12.59 -13.70
N PRO A 193 -3.33 11.60 -13.34
CA PRO A 193 -3.73 10.52 -12.42
C PRO A 193 -4.16 11.05 -11.05
N PRO A 194 -5.18 10.46 -10.41
CA PRO A 194 -5.73 10.95 -9.13
C PRO A 194 -4.69 11.11 -8.02
N MET A 195 -3.74 10.17 -7.91
CA MET A 195 -2.68 10.26 -6.91
C MET A 195 -1.77 11.47 -7.17
N THR A 196 -1.44 11.77 -8.44
CA THR A 196 -0.66 12.96 -8.82
C THR A 196 -1.41 14.25 -8.45
N GLN A 197 -2.73 14.30 -8.70
CA GLN A 197 -3.57 15.45 -8.29
C GLN A 197 -3.55 15.65 -6.78
N LYS A 198 -3.70 14.56 -6.01
CA LYS A 198 -3.69 14.59 -4.54
C LYS A 198 -2.37 15.14 -3.98
N TYR A 199 -1.23 14.78 -4.58
CA TYR A 199 0.07 15.31 -4.15
C TYR A 199 0.25 16.78 -4.52
N ARG A 200 -0.15 17.23 -5.71
CA ARG A 200 -0.11 18.64 -6.10
C ARG A 200 -0.92 19.54 -5.16
N LEU A 201 -2.13 19.11 -4.79
CA LEU A 201 -2.96 19.86 -3.83
C LEU A 201 -2.34 19.96 -2.44
N LYS A 202 -1.46 19.02 -2.04
CA LYS A 202 -0.75 19.05 -0.76
C LYS A 202 0.51 19.91 -0.81
N SER A 203 1.19 19.99 -1.96
CA SER A 203 2.39 20.81 -2.15
C SER A 203 2.09 22.29 -2.43
N GLY A 204 0.84 22.63 -2.74
CA GLY A 204 0.44 24.00 -3.08
C GLY A 204 0.82 24.44 -4.50
N ASP A 205 1.12 23.45 -5.38
CA ASP A 205 1.43 23.65 -6.81
C ASP A 205 0.17 23.63 -7.69
#